data_aa93a20eb49ecb6dc54be776a81fa46b
#
_entry.id   aa93a20eb49ecb6dc54be776a81fa46b
#
_cell.length_a   1.000
_cell.length_b   1.000
_cell.length_c   1.000
_cell.angle_alpha   90.00
_cell.angle_beta   90.00
_cell.angle_gamma   90.00
#
_symmetry.space_group_name_H-M   'P 1'
#
loop_
_entity.id
_entity.type
_entity.pdbx_description
1 polymer ?
#
loop_
_entity_poly.entity_id
_entity_poly.type
_entity_poly.pdbx_seq_one_letter_code
_entity_poly.pdbx_strand_id
1 'polypeptide(L)'
;MRSKIEAGDYVRPCDGERQSGDAAFVQFQDDGVLIALVDVLGHGKAAHVLAVSLTESLSKWLREVRSPSPDAALSVLHEAARGTRGAVASVAWINATTLEGNVTGIGNVRCRLFGSAAKTIKFDDGLLGFRARSRMPVSLALMPADVLLLFSDGVSERFDASQYPTLTLDPAPTIAFNIVQRFGKGRDDASCAVLRCKP
;
A
#
# COMPACT_ATOMS: atom_id res chain seq x y z
N MET A 1 22.33 -2.28 13.98
CA MET A 1 22.22 -3.10 12.73
C MET A 1 21.53 -2.25 11.66
N ARG A 2 22.03 -2.26 10.41
CA ARG A 2 21.30 -1.61 9.33
C ARG A 2 20.05 -2.42 9.03
N SER A 3 18.87 -1.77 8.94
CA SER A 3 17.63 -2.44 8.59
C SER A 3 17.76 -3.17 7.26
N LYS A 4 17.30 -4.42 7.22
CA LYS A 4 17.25 -5.23 5.99
C LYS A 4 16.16 -4.74 5.02
N ILE A 5 15.27 -3.86 5.49
CA ILE A 5 14.14 -3.35 4.74
C ILE A 5 14.35 -1.86 4.47
N GLU A 6 13.93 -1.43 3.31
CA GLU A 6 13.71 -0.05 2.91
C GLU A 6 12.27 0.10 2.43
N ALA A 7 11.61 1.20 2.75
CA ALA A 7 10.26 1.46 2.26
C ALA A 7 10.14 2.92 1.81
N GLY A 8 9.18 3.16 0.94
CA GLY A 8 8.87 4.48 0.41
C GLY A 8 7.54 4.47 -0.32
N ASP A 9 7.05 5.65 -0.62
CA ASP A 9 5.77 5.81 -1.29
C ASP A 9 5.78 7.01 -2.23
N TYR A 10 4.79 7.03 -3.11
CA TYR A 10 4.51 8.18 -3.95
C TYR A 10 3.02 8.22 -4.31
N VAL A 11 2.46 9.43 -4.26
CA VAL A 11 1.06 9.71 -4.59
C VAL A 11 1.01 10.87 -5.58
N ARG A 12 0.20 10.73 -6.63
CA ARG A 12 -0.04 11.76 -7.64
C ARG A 12 -1.55 11.93 -7.82
N PRO A 13 -2.08 13.15 -7.67
CA PRO A 13 -3.48 13.43 -8.01
C PRO A 13 -3.72 13.25 -9.51
N CYS A 14 -4.98 13.01 -9.87
CA CYS A 14 -5.41 12.99 -11.28
C CYS A 14 -5.24 14.36 -11.94
N ASP A 15 -5.22 14.38 -13.27
CA ASP A 15 -5.03 15.60 -14.05
C ASP A 15 -6.13 16.62 -13.73
N GLY A 16 -5.70 17.87 -13.44
CA GLY A 16 -6.58 18.96 -13.05
C GLY A 16 -6.84 19.09 -11.55
N GLU A 17 -6.52 18.10 -10.74
CA GLU A 17 -6.65 18.17 -9.29
C GLU A 17 -5.32 18.54 -8.62
N ARG A 18 -5.42 19.16 -7.44
CA ARG A 18 -4.24 19.51 -6.61
C ARG A 18 -4.04 18.54 -5.44
N GLN A 19 -5.05 17.76 -5.12
CA GLN A 19 -5.07 16.87 -3.98
C GLN A 19 -5.63 15.53 -4.41
N SER A 20 -4.98 14.45 -3.98
CA SER A 20 -5.36 13.08 -4.29
C SER A 20 -6.32 12.52 -3.25
N GLY A 21 -7.31 11.73 -3.68
CA GLY A 21 -8.10 10.83 -2.83
C GLY A 21 -7.35 9.57 -2.43
N ASP A 22 -6.23 9.28 -3.09
CA ASP A 22 -5.32 8.23 -2.65
C ASP A 22 -4.42 8.72 -1.53
N ALA A 23 -4.04 7.81 -0.62
CA ALA A 23 -2.97 8.00 0.34
C ALA A 23 -2.15 6.73 0.49
N ALA A 24 -0.85 6.89 0.60
CA ALA A 24 0.08 5.85 0.99
C ALA A 24 0.55 6.07 2.43
N PHE A 25 0.86 4.98 3.12
CA PHE A 25 1.30 5.00 4.50
C PHE A 25 2.47 4.05 4.67
N VAL A 26 3.56 4.56 5.24
CA VAL A 26 4.77 3.81 5.57
C VAL A 26 5.19 4.18 6.97
N GLN A 27 5.23 3.21 7.88
CA GLN A 27 5.71 3.45 9.24
C GLN A 27 6.50 2.25 9.75
N PHE A 28 7.74 2.51 10.14
CA PHE A 28 8.60 1.55 10.83
C PHE A 28 8.26 1.45 12.31
N GLN A 29 8.39 0.25 12.84
CA GLN A 29 8.37 -0.06 14.26
C GLN A 29 9.61 -0.88 14.62
N ASP A 30 9.76 -1.21 15.91
CA ASP A 30 10.97 -1.87 16.44
C ASP A 30 11.31 -3.17 15.70
N ASP A 31 10.31 -3.97 15.35
CA ASP A 31 10.46 -5.30 14.76
C ASP A 31 10.01 -5.40 13.29
N GLY A 32 9.48 -4.32 12.69
CA GLY A 32 9.00 -4.40 11.32
C GLY A 32 8.54 -3.09 10.71
N VAL A 33 7.82 -3.20 9.62
CA VAL A 33 7.24 -2.06 8.90
C VAL A 33 5.82 -2.36 8.47
N LEU A 34 4.94 -1.40 8.70
CA LEU A 34 3.60 -1.37 8.12
C LEU A 34 3.63 -0.48 6.88
N ILE A 35 3.20 -1.04 5.77
CA ILE A 35 2.87 -0.25 4.57
C ILE A 35 1.39 -0.41 4.27
N ALA A 36 0.73 0.67 3.92
CA ALA A 36 -0.67 0.63 3.48
C ALA A 36 -0.90 1.58 2.31
N LEU A 37 -1.93 1.27 1.56
CA LEU A 37 -2.43 2.12 0.49
C LEU A 37 -3.93 2.20 0.64
N VAL A 38 -4.45 3.42 0.60
CA VAL A 38 -5.87 3.74 0.71
C VAL A 38 -6.26 4.52 -0.54
N ASP A 39 -7.37 4.13 -1.16
CA ASP A 39 -7.99 4.82 -2.29
C ASP A 39 -9.45 5.13 -1.91
N VAL A 40 -9.75 6.41 -1.77
CA VAL A 40 -11.05 6.92 -1.36
C VAL A 40 -11.92 7.12 -2.57
N LEU A 41 -13.19 6.69 -2.51
CA LEU A 41 -14.13 6.88 -3.62
C LEU A 41 -14.24 8.35 -4.06
N GLY A 42 -13.90 8.58 -5.34
CA GLY A 42 -13.87 9.91 -5.95
C GLY A 42 -12.57 10.64 -5.66
N HIS A 43 -12.37 11.82 -6.21
CA HIS A 43 -11.14 12.59 -6.22
C HIS A 43 -11.29 13.99 -5.59
N GLY A 44 -10.19 14.73 -5.55
CA GLY A 44 -10.15 16.12 -5.10
C GLY A 44 -10.23 16.30 -3.59
N LYS A 45 -10.48 17.53 -3.15
CA LYS A 45 -10.35 17.95 -1.75
C LYS A 45 -11.12 17.09 -0.74
N ALA A 46 -12.36 16.71 -1.04
CA ALA A 46 -13.18 15.96 -0.09
C ALA A 46 -12.70 14.50 0.07
N ALA A 47 -12.20 13.88 -1.01
CA ALA A 47 -11.58 12.56 -0.95
C ALA A 47 -10.24 12.64 -0.19
N HIS A 48 -9.44 13.66 -0.47
CA HIS A 48 -8.17 13.91 0.21
C HIS A 48 -8.30 14.02 1.73
N VAL A 49 -9.27 14.80 2.21
CA VAL A 49 -9.50 14.95 3.67
C VAL A 49 -9.79 13.61 4.32
N LEU A 50 -10.57 12.75 3.68
CA LEU A 50 -10.83 11.40 4.19
C LEU A 50 -9.58 10.52 4.13
N ALA A 51 -8.83 10.54 3.03
CA ALA A 51 -7.60 9.76 2.89
C ALA A 51 -6.57 10.11 4.00
N VAL A 52 -6.40 11.40 4.30
CA VAL A 52 -5.55 11.86 5.41
C VAL A 52 -6.09 11.35 6.75
N SER A 53 -7.38 11.49 7.03
CA SER A 53 -7.98 11.01 8.29
C SER A 53 -7.82 9.51 8.49
N LEU A 54 -7.93 8.71 7.42
CA LEU A 54 -7.72 7.26 7.47
C LEU A 54 -6.26 6.90 7.80
N THR A 55 -5.29 7.57 7.19
CA THR A 55 -3.87 7.34 7.49
C THR A 55 -3.48 7.83 8.89
N GLU A 56 -4.06 8.93 9.38
CA GLU A 56 -3.90 9.38 10.77
C GLU A 56 -4.44 8.36 11.77
N SER A 57 -5.58 7.72 11.47
CA SER A 57 -6.15 6.66 12.29
C SER A 57 -5.24 5.44 12.38
N LEU A 58 -4.60 5.05 11.26
CA LEU A 58 -3.55 4.02 11.25
C LEU A 58 -2.35 4.42 12.10
N SER A 59 -1.87 5.65 11.94
CA SER A 59 -0.72 6.15 12.70
C SER A 59 -0.98 6.17 14.21
N LYS A 60 -2.19 6.58 14.62
CA LYS A 60 -2.59 6.56 16.03
C LYS A 60 -2.63 5.13 16.57
N TRP A 61 -3.34 4.24 15.87
CA TRP A 61 -3.45 2.83 16.27
C TRP A 61 -2.07 2.16 16.37
N LEU A 62 -1.19 2.39 15.38
CA LEU A 62 0.11 1.73 15.31
C LEU A 62 1.04 2.14 16.48
N ARG A 63 0.87 3.33 17.07
CA ARG A 63 1.61 3.75 18.28
C ARG A 63 1.18 3.03 19.54
N GLU A 64 -0.04 2.49 19.57
CA GLU A 64 -0.63 1.86 20.75
C GLU A 64 -0.51 0.33 20.73
N VAL A 65 -0.28 -0.26 19.55
CA VAL A 65 -0.25 -1.71 19.36
C VAL A 65 1.19 -2.25 19.40
N ARG A 66 1.38 -3.36 20.12
CA ARG A 66 2.70 -4.03 20.20
C ARG A 66 2.94 -5.04 19.10
N SER A 67 1.89 -5.66 18.60
CA SER A 67 1.96 -6.70 17.56
C SER A 67 0.99 -6.35 16.45
N PRO A 68 1.39 -5.47 15.52
CA PRO A 68 0.52 -5.06 14.45
C PRO A 68 0.26 -6.21 13.47
N SER A 69 -0.98 -6.27 12.97
CA SER A 69 -1.34 -7.19 11.90
C SER A 69 -2.12 -6.44 10.81
N PRO A 70 -2.00 -6.87 9.54
CA PRO A 70 -2.74 -6.25 8.44
C PRO A 70 -4.25 -6.26 8.64
N ASP A 71 -4.82 -7.32 9.24
CA ASP A 71 -6.26 -7.41 9.50
C ASP A 71 -6.72 -6.42 10.55
N ALA A 72 -5.96 -6.26 11.64
CA ALA A 72 -6.27 -5.25 12.65
C ALA A 72 -6.19 -3.84 12.06
N ALA A 73 -5.16 -3.57 11.25
CA ALA A 73 -5.03 -2.30 10.53
C ALA A 73 -6.21 -2.04 9.57
N LEU A 74 -6.62 -3.07 8.80
CA LEU A 74 -7.76 -2.96 7.89
C LEU A 74 -9.07 -2.73 8.67
N SER A 75 -9.22 -3.32 9.86
CA SER A 75 -10.36 -3.09 10.75
C SER A 75 -10.40 -1.66 11.27
N VAL A 76 -9.25 -1.08 11.62
CA VAL A 76 -9.13 0.34 12.00
C VAL A 76 -9.59 1.25 10.86
N LEU A 77 -9.13 1.00 9.64
CA LEU A 77 -9.55 1.74 8.46
C LEU A 77 -11.05 1.60 8.22
N HIS A 78 -11.60 0.39 8.37
CA HIS A 78 -13.03 0.13 8.20
C HIS A 78 -13.89 0.95 9.18
N GLU A 79 -13.52 0.95 10.45
CA GLU A 79 -14.23 1.72 11.47
C GLU A 79 -14.11 3.23 11.23
N ALA A 80 -12.92 3.72 10.89
CA ALA A 80 -12.70 5.13 10.59
C ALA A 80 -13.42 5.62 9.32
N ALA A 81 -13.71 4.72 8.37
CA ALA A 81 -14.44 5.04 7.15
C ALA A 81 -15.98 5.02 7.32
N ARG A 82 -16.50 4.60 8.50
CA ARG A 82 -17.98 4.54 8.71
C ARG A 82 -18.63 5.89 8.59
N GLY A 83 -19.78 5.93 7.90
CA GLY A 83 -20.53 7.15 7.67
C GLY A 83 -19.89 8.13 6.68
N THR A 84 -18.84 7.70 6.00
CA THR A 84 -18.16 8.46 4.94
C THR A 84 -18.54 7.95 3.55
N ARG A 85 -17.86 8.45 2.52
CA ARG A 85 -18.00 7.92 1.14
C ARG A 85 -17.39 6.53 0.94
N GLY A 86 -16.56 6.08 1.88
CA GLY A 86 -15.87 4.81 1.81
C GLY A 86 -14.54 4.87 1.06
N ALA A 87 -13.78 3.82 1.20
CA ALA A 87 -12.48 3.63 0.57
C ALA A 87 -12.22 2.15 0.28
N VAL A 88 -11.26 1.87 -0.59
CA VAL A 88 -10.62 0.57 -0.70
C VAL A 88 -9.20 0.67 -0.14
N ALA A 89 -8.64 -0.43 0.33
CA ALA A 89 -7.29 -0.40 0.89
C ALA A 89 -6.58 -1.73 0.81
N SER A 90 -5.25 -1.68 0.83
CA SER A 90 -4.37 -2.82 1.10
C SER A 90 -3.37 -2.47 2.19
N VAL A 91 -3.05 -3.45 3.02
CA VAL A 91 -2.12 -3.30 4.15
C VAL A 91 -1.21 -4.51 4.20
N ALA A 92 0.09 -4.28 4.38
CA ALA A 92 1.08 -5.31 4.63
C ALA A 92 1.88 -4.99 5.88
N TRP A 93 2.16 -6.00 6.68
CA TRP A 93 3.12 -5.96 7.78
C TRP A 93 4.24 -6.96 7.52
N ILE A 94 5.49 -6.50 7.55
CA ILE A 94 6.67 -7.35 7.34
C ILE A 94 7.64 -7.16 8.51
N ASN A 95 8.02 -8.27 9.14
CA ASN A 95 9.05 -8.29 10.16
C ASN A 95 10.42 -8.02 9.54
N ALA A 96 11.16 -7.05 10.09
CA ALA A 96 12.43 -6.59 9.52
C ALA A 96 13.61 -7.57 9.74
N THR A 97 13.45 -8.54 10.63
CA THR A 97 14.48 -9.55 10.93
C THR A 97 14.28 -10.80 10.10
N THR A 98 13.07 -11.37 10.12
CA THR A 98 12.74 -12.63 9.43
C THR A 98 12.37 -12.42 7.95
N LEU A 99 11.98 -11.21 7.55
CA LEU A 99 11.42 -10.86 6.24
C LEU A 99 10.09 -11.59 5.96
N GLU A 100 9.46 -12.13 6.99
CA GLU A 100 8.15 -12.75 6.92
C GLU A 100 7.07 -11.76 7.33
N GLY A 101 5.85 -11.99 6.84
CA GLY A 101 4.70 -11.18 7.19
C GLY A 101 3.45 -11.57 6.46
N ASN A 102 2.51 -10.65 6.43
CA ASN A 102 1.22 -10.88 5.79
C ASN A 102 0.76 -9.63 5.03
N VAL A 103 -0.11 -9.84 4.05
CA VAL A 103 -0.83 -8.79 3.35
C VAL A 103 -2.31 -9.11 3.29
N THR A 104 -3.14 -8.11 3.48
CA THR A 104 -4.59 -8.17 3.28
C THR A 104 -5.07 -6.91 2.57
N GLY A 105 -6.31 -6.92 2.11
CA GLY A 105 -6.91 -5.76 1.46
C GLY A 105 -8.35 -5.99 1.05
N ILE A 106 -8.96 -4.94 0.53
CA ILE A 106 -10.33 -4.94 0.02
C ILE A 106 -10.44 -3.99 -1.18
N GLY A 107 -11.18 -4.44 -2.19
CA GLY A 107 -11.46 -3.68 -3.40
C GLY A 107 -10.41 -3.86 -4.51
N ASN A 108 -10.32 -2.86 -5.38
CA ASN A 108 -9.53 -2.87 -6.61
C ASN A 108 -8.06 -2.47 -6.46
N VAL A 109 -7.59 -2.17 -5.25
CA VAL A 109 -6.15 -2.04 -4.96
C VAL A 109 -5.42 -3.36 -5.21
N ARG A 110 -4.12 -3.30 -5.48
CA ARG A 110 -3.32 -4.47 -5.85
C ARG A 110 -2.08 -4.58 -4.98
N CYS A 111 -1.66 -5.83 -4.79
CA CYS A 111 -0.35 -6.15 -4.23
C CYS A 111 0.44 -6.99 -5.24
N ARG A 112 1.69 -6.62 -5.50
CA ARG A 112 2.58 -7.37 -6.40
C ARG A 112 3.94 -7.56 -5.77
N LEU A 113 4.43 -8.79 -5.82
CA LEU A 113 5.78 -9.14 -5.43
C LEU A 113 6.64 -9.35 -6.68
N PHE A 114 7.82 -8.73 -6.70
CA PHE A 114 8.86 -8.92 -7.69
C PHE A 114 10.10 -9.51 -7.02
N GLY A 115 10.81 -10.39 -7.72
CA GLY A 115 12.02 -11.05 -7.25
C GLY A 115 11.89 -12.56 -7.22
N SER A 116 12.24 -13.20 -6.11
CA SER A 116 12.38 -14.66 -5.98
C SER A 116 11.07 -15.44 -6.22
N ALA A 117 9.92 -14.89 -5.83
CA ALA A 117 8.61 -15.51 -5.97
C ALA A 117 7.59 -14.51 -6.52
N ALA A 118 7.80 -14.07 -7.77
CA ALA A 118 6.95 -13.07 -8.43
C ALA A 118 5.49 -13.53 -8.46
N LYS A 119 4.60 -12.71 -7.85
CA LYS A 119 3.16 -12.97 -7.82
C LYS A 119 2.34 -11.70 -7.71
N THR A 120 1.11 -11.75 -8.20
CA THR A 120 0.11 -10.71 -7.99
C THR A 120 -0.94 -11.24 -7.04
N ILE A 121 -1.25 -10.46 -6.01
CA ILE A 121 -2.29 -10.74 -5.01
C ILE A 121 -3.44 -9.76 -5.27
N LYS A 122 -4.63 -10.32 -5.49
CA LYS A 122 -5.88 -9.57 -5.64
C LYS A 122 -6.70 -9.77 -4.38
N PHE A 123 -7.43 -8.75 -4.01
CA PHE A 123 -8.29 -8.74 -2.83
C PHE A 123 -9.76 -8.92 -3.23
N ASP A 124 -10.62 -9.22 -2.26
CA ASP A 124 -12.05 -9.36 -2.49
C ASP A 124 -12.70 -8.00 -2.72
N ASP A 125 -13.80 -8.02 -3.46
CA ASP A 125 -14.62 -6.85 -3.66
C ASP A 125 -15.23 -6.38 -2.33
N GLY A 126 -15.31 -5.08 -2.15
CA GLY A 126 -15.88 -4.47 -0.96
C GLY A 126 -15.50 -3.02 -0.81
N LEU A 127 -15.99 -2.41 0.26
CA LEU A 127 -15.80 -1.00 0.55
C LEU A 127 -15.68 -0.79 2.06
N LEU A 128 -14.61 -0.19 2.50
CA LEU A 128 -14.41 0.22 3.89
C LEU A 128 -15.48 1.22 4.31
N GLY A 129 -15.96 1.09 5.53
CA GLY A 129 -17.07 1.88 6.06
C GLY A 129 -18.47 1.32 5.77
N PHE A 130 -18.58 0.37 4.82
CA PHE A 130 -19.85 -0.25 4.41
C PHE A 130 -19.82 -1.77 4.54
N ARG A 131 -19.29 -2.47 3.54
CA ARG A 131 -19.20 -3.91 3.50
C ARG A 131 -17.76 -4.31 3.19
N ALA A 132 -17.07 -4.73 4.22
CA ALA A 132 -15.69 -5.18 4.13
C ALA A 132 -15.60 -6.60 4.72
N ARG A 133 -15.69 -7.63 3.88
CA ARG A 133 -15.29 -8.98 4.23
C ARG A 133 -13.95 -9.25 3.57
N SER A 134 -12.87 -9.16 4.35
CA SER A 134 -11.54 -9.57 3.91
C SER A 134 -11.41 -11.09 4.01
N ARG A 135 -10.73 -11.68 3.04
CA ARG A 135 -10.23 -13.05 3.17
C ARG A 135 -9.15 -13.12 4.24
N MET A 136 -8.78 -14.35 4.61
CA MET A 136 -7.59 -14.58 5.42
C MET A 136 -6.38 -13.88 4.78
N PRO A 137 -5.53 -13.23 5.59
CA PRO A 137 -4.31 -12.61 5.10
C PRO A 137 -3.46 -13.58 4.30
N VAL A 138 -2.83 -13.08 3.26
CA VAL A 138 -1.89 -13.86 2.46
C VAL A 138 -0.51 -13.77 3.12
N SER A 139 0.05 -14.90 3.50
CA SER A 139 1.40 -14.96 4.05
C SER A 139 2.44 -14.66 2.99
N LEU A 140 3.46 -13.91 3.40
CA LEU A 140 4.61 -13.50 2.62
C LEU A 140 5.88 -13.97 3.32
N ALA A 141 6.79 -14.56 2.56
CA ALA A 141 8.18 -14.80 2.96
C ALA A 141 9.05 -14.15 1.88
N LEU A 142 9.68 -13.04 2.23
CA LEU A 142 10.47 -12.26 1.31
C LEU A 142 11.94 -12.67 1.39
N MET A 143 12.63 -12.53 0.28
CA MET A 143 14.06 -12.80 0.16
C MET A 143 14.85 -11.49 -0.07
N PRO A 144 16.16 -11.47 0.15
CA PRO A 144 16.99 -10.35 -0.26
C PRO A 144 16.75 -9.96 -1.73
N ALA A 145 16.70 -8.68 -2.01
CA ALA A 145 16.35 -8.07 -3.30
C ALA A 145 14.88 -8.18 -3.74
N ASP A 146 14.00 -8.82 -2.99
CA ASP A 146 12.56 -8.80 -3.27
C ASP A 146 11.97 -7.40 -3.07
N VAL A 147 10.97 -7.06 -3.90
CA VAL A 147 10.23 -5.80 -3.85
C VAL A 147 8.73 -6.08 -3.80
N LEU A 148 8.09 -5.64 -2.73
CA LEU A 148 6.65 -5.68 -2.54
C LEU A 148 6.05 -4.32 -2.88
N LEU A 149 5.07 -4.29 -3.78
CA LEU A 149 4.33 -3.10 -4.19
C LEU A 149 2.87 -3.22 -3.75
N LEU A 150 2.34 -2.17 -3.13
CA LEU A 150 0.91 -1.91 -3.04
C LEU A 150 0.62 -0.73 -3.98
N PHE A 151 -0.41 -0.82 -4.83
CA PHE A 151 -0.74 0.26 -5.75
C PHE A 151 -2.24 0.35 -6.04
N SER A 152 -2.72 1.58 -6.29
CA SER A 152 -4.11 1.86 -6.62
C SER A 152 -4.43 1.50 -8.07
N ASP A 153 -5.70 1.47 -8.42
CA ASP A 153 -6.14 1.20 -9.79
C ASP A 153 -5.80 2.34 -10.76
N GLY A 154 -5.44 3.52 -10.26
CA GLY A 154 -4.84 4.59 -11.06
C GLY A 154 -3.47 4.23 -11.67
N VAL A 155 -2.81 3.19 -11.17
CA VAL A 155 -1.63 2.59 -11.80
C VAL A 155 -2.07 1.44 -12.72
N SER A 156 -1.49 1.35 -13.93
CA SER A 156 -1.78 0.28 -14.87
C SER A 156 -1.33 -1.08 -14.33
N GLU A 157 -2.24 -2.07 -14.29
CA GLU A 157 -1.90 -3.45 -13.92
C GLU A 157 -0.99 -4.16 -14.95
N ARG A 158 -0.84 -3.61 -16.15
CA ARG A 158 -0.17 -4.26 -17.29
C ARG A 158 1.33 -4.02 -17.35
N PHE A 159 1.92 -3.32 -16.35
CA PHE A 159 3.37 -3.20 -16.31
C PHE A 159 4.03 -4.50 -15.86
N ASP A 160 5.20 -4.81 -16.37
CA ASP A 160 6.03 -5.93 -15.95
C ASP A 160 7.49 -5.50 -15.67
N ALA A 161 8.29 -6.45 -15.14
CA ALA A 161 9.68 -6.16 -14.79
C ALA A 161 10.55 -5.80 -15.99
N SER A 162 10.20 -6.23 -17.22
CA SER A 162 10.96 -5.88 -18.44
C SER A 162 10.87 -4.39 -18.76
N GLN A 163 9.76 -3.75 -18.39
CA GLN A 163 9.54 -2.31 -18.54
C GLN A 163 10.24 -1.47 -17.47
N TYR A 164 10.73 -2.11 -16.39
CA TYR A 164 11.50 -1.46 -15.34
C TYR A 164 12.66 -2.37 -14.89
N PRO A 165 13.72 -2.49 -15.70
CA PRO A 165 14.83 -3.44 -15.45
C PRO A 165 15.57 -3.22 -14.13
N THR A 166 15.61 -1.99 -13.60
CA THR A 166 16.27 -1.66 -12.32
C THR A 166 15.33 -1.72 -11.12
N LEU A 167 14.11 -2.24 -11.27
CA LEU A 167 13.08 -2.24 -10.22
C LEU A 167 13.57 -2.82 -8.90
N THR A 168 14.31 -3.91 -8.91
CA THR A 168 14.83 -4.53 -7.68
C THR A 168 16.13 -3.89 -7.17
N LEU A 169 16.74 -2.99 -7.93
CA LEU A 169 18.02 -2.34 -7.61
C LEU A 169 17.84 -0.92 -7.08
N ASP A 170 16.81 -0.21 -7.55
CA ASP A 170 16.56 1.18 -7.17
C ASP A 170 16.11 1.30 -5.71
N PRO A 171 16.36 2.43 -5.03
CA PRO A 171 15.79 2.72 -3.71
C PRO A 171 14.25 2.70 -3.71
N ALA A 172 13.64 2.26 -2.61
CA ALA A 172 12.18 2.13 -2.52
C ALA A 172 11.40 3.41 -2.87
N PRO A 173 11.80 4.63 -2.44
CA PRO A 173 11.12 5.86 -2.87
C PRO A 173 11.25 6.12 -4.37
N THR A 174 12.39 5.79 -4.97
CA THR A 174 12.62 5.90 -6.42
C THR A 174 11.74 4.94 -7.20
N ILE A 175 11.57 3.71 -6.69
CA ILE A 175 10.66 2.72 -7.29
C ILE A 175 9.24 3.27 -7.26
N ALA A 176 8.75 3.75 -6.11
CA ALA A 176 7.39 4.28 -5.97
C ALA A 176 7.14 5.43 -6.96
N PHE A 177 8.05 6.40 -7.01
CA PHE A 177 7.99 7.51 -7.96
C PHE A 177 7.93 7.02 -9.42
N ASN A 178 8.86 6.15 -9.83
CA ASN A 178 8.95 5.65 -11.20
C ASN A 178 7.71 4.82 -11.61
N ILE A 179 7.15 4.02 -10.70
CA ILE A 179 5.93 3.24 -10.96
C ILE A 179 4.77 4.19 -11.28
N VAL A 180 4.53 5.20 -10.45
CA VAL A 180 3.44 6.15 -10.66
C VAL A 180 3.69 7.03 -11.89
N GLN A 181 4.93 7.48 -12.13
CA GLN A 181 5.23 8.34 -13.28
C GLN A 181 5.12 7.60 -14.62
N ARG A 182 5.58 6.35 -14.68
CA ARG A 182 5.61 5.60 -15.95
C ARG A 182 4.29 4.89 -16.27
N PHE A 183 3.58 4.42 -15.23
CA PHE A 183 2.42 3.55 -15.38
C PHE A 183 1.13 4.13 -14.79
N GLY A 184 1.19 5.30 -14.19
CA GLY A 184 0.01 6.02 -13.68
C GLY A 184 -0.85 6.57 -14.81
N LYS A 185 -2.16 6.44 -14.67
CA LYS A 185 -3.17 6.97 -15.58
C LYS A 185 -3.47 8.42 -15.19
N GLY A 186 -3.48 9.35 -16.15
CA GLY A 186 -3.74 10.77 -15.84
C GLY A 186 -5.18 11.06 -15.37
N ARG A 187 -6.13 10.23 -15.77
CA ARG A 187 -7.56 10.39 -15.45
C ARG A 187 -7.96 9.97 -14.03
N ASP A 188 -7.04 9.44 -13.25
CA ASP A 188 -7.29 8.95 -11.89
C ASP A 188 -6.14 9.29 -10.97
N ASP A 189 -6.43 9.37 -9.67
CA ASP A 189 -5.40 9.43 -8.65
C ASP A 189 -4.54 8.17 -8.74
N ALA A 190 -3.24 8.30 -8.59
CA ALA A 190 -2.32 7.18 -8.73
C ALA A 190 -1.33 7.14 -7.58
N SER A 191 -1.26 6.00 -6.92
CA SER A 191 -0.40 5.84 -5.75
C SER A 191 0.28 4.48 -5.70
N CYS A 192 1.46 4.46 -5.07
CA CYS A 192 2.24 3.26 -4.84
C CYS A 192 2.97 3.35 -3.50
N ALA A 193 2.85 2.30 -2.69
CA ALA A 193 3.69 2.07 -1.51
C ALA A 193 4.61 0.87 -1.78
N VAL A 194 5.87 1.00 -1.45
CA VAL A 194 6.94 0.04 -1.79
C VAL A 194 7.66 -0.39 -0.53
N LEU A 195 7.89 -1.69 -0.42
CA LEU A 195 8.83 -2.27 0.51
C LEU A 195 9.87 -3.05 -0.28
N ARG A 196 11.14 -2.77 -0.03
CA ARG A 196 12.28 -3.43 -0.67
C ARG A 196 13.14 -4.13 0.38
N CYS A 197 13.42 -5.41 0.17
CA CYS A 197 14.44 -6.12 0.92
C CYS A 197 15.81 -5.79 0.34
N LYS A 198 16.74 -5.30 1.19
CA LYS A 198 18.13 -5.04 0.74
C LYS A 198 18.84 -6.35 0.43
N PRO A 199 19.74 -6.36 -0.57
CA PRO A 199 20.57 -7.51 -0.89
C PRO A 199 21.43 -7.98 0.28
#